data_10784dbabb03a7502d0484470a4fe7b7
#
_entry.id   10784dbabb03a7502d0484470a4fe7b7
#
_cell.length_a   1.000
_cell.length_b   1.000
_cell.length_c   1.000
_cell.angle_alpha   90.00
_cell.angle_beta   90.00
_cell.angle_gamma   90.00
#
_symmetry.space_group_name_H-M   'P 1'
#
loop_
_entity.id
_entity.type
_entity.pdbx_description
1 polymer ?
#
loop_
_entity_poly.entity_id
_entity_poly.type
_entity_poly.pdbx_seq_one_letter_code
_entity_poly.pdbx_strand_id
1 'polypeptide(L)'
;KYICPLHGLVWRDNFGYILDKYTHWATYEPEEEGVLIVYASMYGNTEFAAQALASKLCEAGMTNISLRDVSNTHVSTLIAESFKYSNIVLASVTYNLEMYPLMKNYLEDMKALNVQNRAVSIIDNGSWAPQAAEKMEKFLDEEMKLMDVLPEGLNIVSSLKANKEADMDAI
;
A
#
# COMPACT_ATOMS: atom_id res chain seq x y z
N LYS A 1 15.84 -13.19 31.95
CA LYS A 1 14.69 -13.65 31.15
C LYS A 1 15.04 -13.52 29.66
N TYR A 2 14.46 -14.36 28.82
CA TYR A 2 14.65 -14.35 27.37
C TYR A 2 13.30 -14.61 26.70
N ILE A 3 13.10 -14.05 25.51
CA ILE A 3 12.02 -14.44 24.60
C ILE A 3 12.70 -15.20 23.45
N CYS A 4 12.34 -16.46 23.29
CA CYS A 4 12.90 -17.35 22.28
C CYS A 4 11.79 -17.76 21.31
N PRO A 5 11.56 -17.01 20.23
CA PRO A 5 10.57 -17.39 19.22
C PRO A 5 10.99 -18.69 18.53
N LEU A 6 10.03 -19.43 17.98
CA LEU A 6 10.33 -20.58 17.12
C LEU A 6 11.07 -20.15 15.84
N HIS A 7 10.74 -18.95 15.34
CA HIS A 7 11.39 -18.30 14.20
C HIS A 7 11.74 -16.86 14.57
N GLY A 8 12.93 -16.42 14.20
CA GLY A 8 13.39 -15.04 14.41
C GLY A 8 14.47 -14.91 15.50
N LEU A 9 14.68 -13.69 15.94
CA LEU A 9 15.74 -13.35 16.88
C LEU A 9 15.39 -13.72 18.33
N VAL A 10 16.39 -14.18 19.09
CA VAL A 10 16.26 -14.32 20.54
C VAL A 10 16.42 -12.94 21.19
N TRP A 11 15.41 -12.50 21.89
CA TRP A 11 15.39 -11.24 22.63
C TRP A 11 15.95 -11.45 24.03
N ARG A 12 16.96 -10.64 24.41
CA ARG A 12 17.63 -10.69 25.71
C ARG A 12 17.32 -9.48 26.57
N ASP A 13 16.93 -8.40 25.92
CA ASP A 13 16.54 -7.12 26.50
C ASP A 13 15.43 -6.47 25.67
N ASN A 14 15.05 -5.25 25.99
CA ASN A 14 14.04 -4.46 25.27
C ASN A 14 12.74 -5.23 24.98
N PHE A 15 12.29 -6.04 25.94
CA PHE A 15 11.08 -6.87 25.77
C PHE A 15 9.83 -6.04 25.52
N GLY A 16 9.77 -4.81 26.06
CA GLY A 16 8.65 -3.90 25.83
C GLY A 16 8.45 -3.64 24.34
N TYR A 17 9.52 -3.35 23.61
CA TYR A 17 9.46 -3.09 22.17
C TYR A 17 8.85 -4.24 21.38
N ILE A 18 9.37 -5.46 21.55
CA ILE A 18 8.86 -6.59 20.77
C ILE A 18 7.45 -6.99 21.17
N LEU A 19 7.08 -6.86 22.45
CA LEU A 19 5.73 -7.17 22.92
C LEU A 19 4.72 -6.13 22.41
N ASP A 20 5.10 -4.86 22.37
CA ASP A 20 4.30 -3.80 21.78
C ASP A 20 4.03 -4.05 20.29
N LYS A 21 5.09 -4.26 19.51
CA LYS A 21 4.98 -4.61 18.09
C LYS A 21 4.12 -5.85 17.85
N TYR A 22 4.37 -6.91 18.61
CA TYR A 22 3.59 -8.12 18.52
C TYR A 22 2.10 -7.91 18.84
N THR A 23 1.80 -7.03 19.79
CA THR A 23 0.41 -6.69 20.13
C THR A 23 -0.28 -6.03 18.94
N HIS A 24 0.34 -5.02 18.32
CA HIS A 24 -0.18 -4.37 17.11
C HIS A 24 -0.45 -5.40 15.98
N TRP A 25 0.50 -6.29 15.72
CA TRP A 25 0.32 -7.32 14.68
C TRP A 25 -0.80 -8.30 15.02
N ALA A 26 -0.93 -8.70 16.28
CA ALA A 26 -1.94 -9.66 16.72
C ALA A 26 -3.36 -9.07 16.78
N THR A 27 -3.48 -7.75 16.99
CA THR A 27 -4.76 -7.01 16.99
C THR A 27 -5.08 -6.35 15.66
N TYR A 28 -4.14 -6.43 14.69
CA TYR A 28 -4.23 -5.77 13.40
C TYR A 28 -4.33 -4.24 13.45
N GLU A 29 -3.92 -3.65 14.55
CA GLU A 29 -3.78 -2.21 14.66
C GLU A 29 -2.49 -1.75 13.97
N PRO A 30 -2.51 -0.62 13.25
CA PRO A 30 -1.28 -0.07 12.67
C PRO A 30 -0.28 0.29 13.78
N GLU A 31 1.01 0.10 13.51
CA GLU A 31 2.06 0.50 14.45
C GLU A 31 2.23 2.02 14.51
N GLU A 32 1.97 2.68 13.39
CA GLU A 32 2.18 4.12 13.21
C GLU A 32 1.13 4.72 12.28
N GLU A 33 0.71 5.94 12.58
CA GLU A 33 0.01 6.75 11.60
C GLU A 33 0.98 7.12 10.46
N GLY A 34 0.58 6.86 9.22
CA GLY A 34 1.41 7.13 8.07
C GLY A 34 0.85 6.50 6.81
N VAL A 35 1.56 6.67 5.71
CA VAL A 35 1.12 6.23 4.39
C VAL A 35 2.18 5.35 3.74
N LEU A 36 1.79 4.14 3.35
CA LEU A 36 2.55 3.28 2.46
C LEU A 36 2.02 3.44 1.04
N ILE A 37 2.82 3.96 0.12
CA ILE A 37 2.50 4.04 -1.30
C ILE A 37 3.22 2.92 -2.03
N VAL A 38 2.48 1.93 -2.53
CA VAL A 38 3.00 0.83 -3.34
C VAL A 38 2.61 1.05 -4.78
N TYR A 39 3.57 1.15 -5.68
CA TYR A 39 3.29 1.39 -7.08
C TYR A 39 3.85 0.30 -8.00
N ALA A 40 3.14 0.08 -9.10
CA ALA A 40 3.55 -0.74 -10.24
C ALA A 40 3.59 0.15 -11.49
N SER A 41 4.75 0.33 -12.09
CA SER A 41 4.93 1.18 -13.27
C SER A 41 5.72 0.47 -14.36
N MET A 42 5.26 0.58 -15.62
CA MET A 42 5.97 0.03 -16.79
C MET A 42 6.85 1.07 -17.47
N TYR A 43 6.34 2.31 -17.59
CA TYR A 43 6.99 3.38 -18.36
C TYR A 43 7.22 4.65 -17.53
N GLY A 44 7.17 4.55 -16.20
CA GLY A 44 7.43 5.68 -15.29
C GLY A 44 6.22 6.57 -14.98
N ASN A 45 5.10 6.47 -15.70
CA ASN A 45 3.97 7.38 -15.51
C ASN A 45 3.22 7.14 -14.17
N THR A 46 3.02 5.89 -13.78
CA THR A 46 2.41 5.54 -12.49
C THR A 46 3.37 5.88 -11.34
N GLU A 47 4.66 5.63 -11.53
CA GLU A 47 5.71 6.05 -10.59
C GLU A 47 5.68 7.57 -10.37
N PHE A 48 5.63 8.34 -11.46
CA PHE A 48 5.55 9.81 -11.36
C PHE A 48 4.32 10.27 -10.58
N ALA A 49 3.16 9.64 -10.80
CA ALA A 49 1.94 9.95 -10.05
C ALA A 49 2.08 9.62 -8.55
N ALA A 50 2.69 8.47 -8.22
CA ALA A 50 2.96 8.07 -6.86
C ALA A 50 3.93 9.04 -6.15
N GLN A 51 4.97 9.49 -6.86
CA GLN A 51 5.91 10.50 -6.35
C GLN A 51 5.24 11.86 -6.15
N ALA A 52 4.37 12.28 -7.08
CA ALA A 52 3.62 13.54 -6.97
C ALA A 52 2.67 13.50 -5.76
N LEU A 53 1.97 12.38 -5.53
CA LEU A 53 1.15 12.21 -4.35
C LEU A 53 1.98 12.27 -3.06
N ALA A 54 3.12 11.57 -3.01
CA ALA A 54 4.02 11.62 -1.86
C ALA A 54 4.48 13.07 -1.55
N SER A 55 4.79 13.86 -2.58
CA SER A 55 5.15 15.27 -2.42
C SER A 55 4.00 16.10 -1.85
N LYS A 56 2.77 15.92 -2.36
CA LYS A 56 1.58 16.61 -1.87
C LYS A 56 1.26 16.25 -0.41
N LEU A 57 1.36 14.97 -0.05
CA LEU A 57 1.19 14.53 1.34
C LEU A 57 2.23 15.18 2.26
N CYS A 58 3.50 15.30 1.81
CA CYS A 58 4.52 16.03 2.56
C CYS A 58 4.17 17.51 2.73
N GLU A 59 3.69 18.17 1.67
CA GLU A 59 3.24 19.58 1.71
C GLU A 59 2.04 19.77 2.64
N ALA A 60 1.14 18.78 2.71
CA ALA A 60 0.03 18.74 3.67
C ALA A 60 0.45 18.44 5.12
N GLY A 61 1.74 18.18 5.35
CA GLY A 61 2.31 17.96 6.69
C GLY A 61 2.46 16.50 7.10
N MET A 62 2.16 15.55 6.22
CA MET A 62 2.43 14.13 6.47
C MET A 62 3.93 13.87 6.38
N THR A 63 4.54 13.39 7.46
CA THR A 63 5.99 13.17 7.54
C THR A 63 6.38 11.68 7.48
N ASN A 64 5.42 10.79 7.69
CA ASN A 64 5.65 9.35 7.76
C ASN A 64 5.11 8.66 6.50
N ILE A 65 5.89 8.77 5.40
CA ILE A 65 5.52 8.25 4.09
C ILE A 65 6.59 7.26 3.64
N SER A 66 6.16 6.09 3.18
CA SER A 66 7.01 5.10 2.50
C SER A 66 6.55 4.92 1.06
N LEU A 67 7.45 5.09 0.10
CA LEU A 67 7.18 4.93 -1.32
C LEU A 67 7.95 3.70 -1.84
N ARG A 68 7.22 2.72 -2.40
CA ARG A 68 7.78 1.43 -2.80
C ARG A 68 7.36 1.01 -4.21
N ASP A 69 8.36 0.66 -5.00
CA ASP A 69 8.15 -0.02 -6.28
C ASP A 69 7.97 -1.52 -6.03
N VAL A 70 6.80 -2.05 -6.38
CA VAL A 70 6.48 -3.48 -6.21
C VAL A 70 7.41 -4.38 -7.03
N SER A 71 8.00 -3.86 -8.10
CA SER A 71 8.91 -4.61 -8.97
C SER A 71 10.34 -4.73 -8.40
N ASN A 72 10.73 -3.80 -7.53
CA ASN A 72 12.09 -3.71 -7.00
C ASN A 72 12.15 -3.87 -5.47
N THR A 73 11.01 -4.00 -4.80
CA THR A 73 10.94 -4.20 -3.35
C THR A 73 10.57 -5.64 -3.03
N HIS A 74 11.34 -6.29 -2.18
CA HIS A 74 11.01 -7.65 -1.75
C HIS A 74 9.66 -7.67 -1.02
N VAL A 75 8.81 -8.64 -1.33
CA VAL A 75 7.43 -8.71 -0.81
C VAL A 75 7.38 -8.71 0.72
N SER A 76 8.34 -9.32 1.40
CA SER A 76 8.39 -9.30 2.87
C SER A 76 8.54 -7.90 3.46
N THR A 77 9.21 -6.98 2.75
CA THR A 77 9.30 -5.57 3.14
C THR A 77 7.95 -4.88 2.95
N LEU A 78 7.28 -5.10 1.82
CA LEU A 78 5.95 -4.57 1.55
C LEU A 78 4.95 -5.02 2.60
N ILE A 79 4.95 -6.30 2.94
CA ILE A 79 4.08 -6.86 3.98
C ILE A 79 4.39 -6.28 5.37
N ALA A 80 5.65 -6.19 5.75
CA ALA A 80 6.02 -5.59 7.03
C ALA A 80 5.53 -4.13 7.13
N GLU A 81 5.65 -3.36 6.05
CA GLU A 81 5.15 -1.99 5.99
C GLU A 81 3.62 -1.91 5.91
N SER A 82 2.93 -2.90 5.34
CA SER A 82 1.46 -3.00 5.37
C SER A 82 0.91 -3.21 6.79
N PHE A 83 1.65 -3.91 7.65
CA PHE A 83 1.32 -4.00 9.06
C PHE A 83 1.69 -2.73 9.84
N LYS A 84 2.69 -1.99 9.37
CA LYS A 84 3.21 -0.82 10.05
C LYS A 84 2.30 0.40 9.89
N TYR A 85 1.91 0.75 8.67
CA TYR A 85 1.22 2.00 8.36
C TYR A 85 -0.30 1.87 8.41
N SER A 86 -0.97 2.96 8.81
CA SER A 86 -2.43 3.04 8.88
C SER A 86 -3.11 3.15 7.51
N ASN A 87 -2.44 3.76 6.54
CA ASN A 87 -2.96 4.02 5.21
C ASN A 87 -2.09 3.37 4.14
N ILE A 88 -2.73 2.81 3.13
CA ILE A 88 -2.06 2.20 1.98
C ILE A 88 -2.60 2.85 0.70
N VAL A 89 -1.71 3.29 -0.17
CA VAL A 89 -2.05 3.70 -1.53
C VAL A 89 -1.56 2.63 -2.50
N LEU A 90 -2.48 2.08 -3.28
CA LEU A 90 -2.18 1.09 -4.32
C LEU A 90 -2.22 1.78 -5.68
N ALA A 91 -1.06 1.98 -6.30
CA ALA A 91 -0.94 2.60 -7.62
C ALA A 91 -0.54 1.55 -8.66
N SER A 92 -1.45 1.20 -9.57
CA SER A 92 -1.17 0.16 -10.56
C SER A 92 -1.43 0.63 -11.99
N VAL A 93 -0.54 0.22 -12.89
CA VAL A 93 -0.83 0.25 -14.31
C VAL A 93 -1.73 -0.93 -14.66
N THR A 94 -2.68 -0.69 -15.56
CA THR A 94 -3.48 -1.77 -16.18
C THR A 94 -2.61 -2.57 -17.14
N TYR A 95 -2.55 -3.88 -16.94
CA TYR A 95 -1.81 -4.82 -17.75
C TYR A 95 -2.71 -5.98 -18.19
N ASN A 96 -2.90 -6.16 -19.52
CA ASN A 96 -3.78 -7.18 -20.08
C ASN A 96 -5.22 -7.16 -19.49
N LEU A 97 -5.80 -5.98 -19.31
CA LEU A 97 -7.12 -5.77 -18.71
C LEU A 97 -7.21 -6.24 -17.23
N GLU A 98 -6.08 -6.37 -16.55
CA GLU A 98 -5.94 -6.75 -15.16
C GLU A 98 -5.03 -5.75 -14.44
N MET A 99 -4.94 -5.83 -13.11
CA MET A 99 -3.88 -5.16 -12.37
C MET A 99 -2.50 -5.75 -12.74
N TYR A 100 -1.44 -4.99 -12.48
CA TYR A 100 -0.09 -5.46 -12.74
C TYR A 100 0.23 -6.76 -11.97
N PRO A 101 0.87 -7.78 -12.58
CA PRO A 101 1.04 -9.10 -11.96
C PRO A 101 1.70 -9.09 -10.58
N LEU A 102 2.74 -8.27 -10.38
CA LEU A 102 3.40 -8.19 -9.07
C LEU A 102 2.54 -7.46 -8.03
N MET A 103 1.68 -6.52 -8.44
CA MET A 103 0.67 -5.93 -7.56
C MET A 103 -0.33 -6.99 -7.10
N LYS A 104 -0.79 -7.85 -8.02
CA LYS A 104 -1.66 -8.97 -7.68
C LYS A 104 -1.00 -9.93 -6.68
N ASN A 105 0.25 -10.31 -6.92
CA ASN A 105 0.99 -11.17 -6.00
C ASN A 105 1.11 -10.54 -4.60
N TYR A 106 1.37 -9.24 -4.53
CA TYR A 106 1.42 -8.52 -3.26
C TYR A 106 0.07 -8.55 -2.52
N LEU A 107 -1.05 -8.33 -3.22
CA LEU A 107 -2.38 -8.41 -2.63
C LEU A 107 -2.73 -9.84 -2.16
N GLU A 108 -2.33 -10.87 -2.91
CA GLU A 108 -2.49 -12.27 -2.49
C GLU A 108 -1.69 -12.58 -1.21
N ASP A 109 -0.49 -12.03 -1.07
CA ASP A 109 0.31 -12.18 0.16
C ASP A 109 -0.30 -11.40 1.32
N MET A 110 -0.83 -10.19 1.09
CA MET A 110 -1.59 -9.44 2.11
C MET A 110 -2.79 -10.25 2.62
N LYS A 111 -3.55 -10.84 1.70
CA LYS A 111 -4.69 -11.73 2.02
C LYS A 111 -4.24 -12.95 2.81
N ALA A 112 -3.21 -13.66 2.34
CA ALA A 112 -2.69 -14.88 2.98
C ALA A 112 -2.22 -14.62 4.42
N LEU A 113 -1.66 -13.44 4.68
CA LEU A 113 -1.20 -13.00 6.00
C LEU A 113 -2.27 -12.23 6.79
N ASN A 114 -3.48 -12.15 6.22
CA ASN A 114 -4.64 -11.56 6.86
C ASN A 114 -4.44 -10.08 7.27
N VAL A 115 -3.72 -9.31 6.45
CA VAL A 115 -3.60 -7.85 6.64
C VAL A 115 -5.01 -7.27 6.61
N GLN A 116 -5.36 -6.46 7.60
CA GLN A 116 -6.69 -5.88 7.73
C GLN A 116 -6.63 -4.57 8.51
N ASN A 117 -7.77 -3.89 8.61
CA ASN A 117 -7.91 -2.64 9.36
C ASN A 117 -6.99 -1.53 8.82
N ARG A 118 -7.02 -1.33 7.49
CA ARG A 118 -6.27 -0.27 6.79
C ARG A 118 -7.20 0.54 5.90
N ALA A 119 -7.00 1.86 5.88
CA ALA A 119 -7.59 2.70 4.84
C ALA A 119 -6.79 2.56 3.55
N VAL A 120 -7.49 2.39 2.42
CA VAL A 120 -6.85 2.14 1.13
C VAL A 120 -7.36 3.11 0.08
N SER A 121 -6.45 3.85 -0.55
CA SER A 121 -6.73 4.65 -1.75
C SER A 121 -6.12 4.00 -2.98
N ILE A 122 -6.72 4.20 -4.15
CA ILE A 122 -6.31 3.53 -5.38
C ILE A 122 -5.98 4.55 -6.46
N ILE A 123 -4.85 4.33 -7.14
CA ILE A 123 -4.44 5.05 -8.36
C ILE A 123 -4.42 4.05 -9.51
N ASP A 124 -5.24 4.28 -10.51
CA ASP A 124 -5.26 3.50 -11.75
C ASP A 124 -4.58 4.26 -12.89
N ASN A 125 -3.82 3.56 -13.71
CA ASN A 125 -3.25 4.10 -14.93
C ASN A 125 -3.44 3.16 -16.10
N GLY A 126 -4.05 3.65 -17.17
CA GLY A 126 -4.22 2.90 -18.41
C GLY A 126 -4.28 3.83 -19.62
N SER A 127 -3.91 3.32 -20.82
CA SER A 127 -3.88 4.15 -22.02
C SER A 127 -5.28 4.37 -22.60
N TRP A 128 -6.10 3.31 -22.70
CA TRP A 128 -7.44 3.38 -23.31
C TRP A 128 -8.51 2.54 -22.60
N ALA A 129 -8.13 1.66 -21.69
CA ALA A 129 -9.03 0.84 -20.90
C ALA A 129 -8.45 0.60 -19.50
N PRO A 130 -8.37 1.64 -18.65
CA PRO A 130 -7.91 1.46 -17.27
C PRO A 130 -8.89 0.55 -16.53
N GLN A 131 -8.37 -0.51 -15.89
CA GLN A 131 -9.15 -1.50 -15.15
C GLN A 131 -8.48 -1.96 -13.85
N ALA A 132 -7.26 -1.52 -13.59
CA ALA A 132 -6.55 -1.96 -12.41
C ALA A 132 -7.26 -1.55 -11.12
N ALA A 133 -7.89 -0.35 -11.07
CA ALA A 133 -8.67 0.07 -9.92
C ALA A 133 -9.81 -0.89 -9.62
N GLU A 134 -10.69 -1.16 -10.60
CA GLU A 134 -11.83 -2.07 -10.44
C GLU A 134 -11.39 -3.45 -9.93
N LYS A 135 -10.25 -3.95 -10.43
CA LYS A 135 -9.72 -5.25 -10.02
C LYS A 135 -9.15 -5.24 -8.60
N MET A 136 -8.48 -4.16 -8.21
CA MET A 136 -7.95 -3.99 -6.85
C MET A 136 -9.09 -3.78 -5.84
N GLU A 137 -10.05 -2.91 -6.13
CA GLU A 137 -11.25 -2.70 -5.31
C GLU A 137 -11.99 -4.01 -5.07
N LYS A 138 -12.31 -4.72 -6.15
CA LYS A 138 -12.99 -6.00 -6.05
C LYS A 138 -12.22 -7.02 -5.21
N PHE A 139 -10.90 -7.08 -5.37
CA PHE A 139 -10.07 -7.98 -4.58
C PHE A 139 -10.10 -7.61 -3.09
N LEU A 140 -10.01 -6.34 -2.76
CA LEU A 140 -10.05 -5.85 -1.38
C LEU A 140 -11.40 -6.13 -0.72
N ASP A 141 -12.51 -5.91 -1.45
CA ASP A 141 -13.87 -6.08 -0.94
C ASP A 141 -14.28 -7.55 -0.79
N GLU A 142 -13.95 -8.38 -1.78
CA GLU A 142 -14.42 -9.77 -1.82
C GLU A 142 -13.48 -10.75 -1.12
N GLU A 143 -12.16 -10.49 -1.15
CA GLU A 143 -11.14 -11.44 -0.73
C GLU A 143 -10.42 -11.06 0.57
N MET A 144 -10.48 -9.79 0.97
CA MET A 144 -9.85 -9.32 2.20
C MET A 144 -10.90 -8.90 3.24
N LYS A 145 -10.47 -8.70 4.48
CA LYS A 145 -11.34 -8.33 5.59
C LYS A 145 -10.97 -6.95 6.11
N LEU A 146 -11.99 -6.17 6.48
CA LEU A 146 -11.80 -4.89 7.18
C LEU A 146 -10.80 -3.95 6.48
N MET A 147 -10.83 -3.93 5.15
CA MET A 147 -10.14 -2.92 4.36
C MET A 147 -11.14 -1.80 4.09
N ASP A 148 -10.81 -0.58 4.48
CA ASP A 148 -11.62 0.61 4.23
C ASP A 148 -11.17 1.24 2.91
N VAL A 149 -11.78 0.82 1.82
CA VAL A 149 -11.45 1.37 0.48
C VAL A 149 -12.11 2.74 0.37
N LEU A 150 -11.29 3.77 0.30
CA LEU A 150 -11.74 5.14 0.20
C LEU A 150 -12.36 5.40 -1.19
N PRO A 151 -13.48 6.16 -1.26
CA PRO A 151 -14.16 6.41 -2.52
C PRO A 151 -13.37 7.34 -3.45
N GLU A 152 -12.45 8.12 -2.90
CA GLU A 152 -11.57 9.02 -3.64
C GLU A 152 -10.40 8.23 -4.20
N GLY A 153 -10.36 8.10 -5.51
CA GLY A 153 -9.29 7.46 -6.25
C GLY A 153 -8.83 8.31 -7.42
N LEU A 154 -7.65 8.04 -7.95
CA LEU A 154 -7.10 8.75 -9.09
C LEU A 154 -7.04 7.86 -10.33
N ASN A 155 -7.78 8.23 -11.36
CA ASN A 155 -7.68 7.59 -12.66
C ASN A 155 -6.82 8.45 -13.61
N ILE A 156 -5.75 7.84 -14.13
CA ILE A 156 -4.80 8.48 -15.04
C ILE A 156 -4.88 7.81 -16.40
N VAL A 157 -4.90 8.63 -17.46
CA VAL A 157 -4.79 8.15 -18.83
C VAL A 157 -3.40 8.49 -19.35
N SER A 158 -2.54 7.49 -19.38
CA SER A 158 -1.12 7.55 -19.76
C SER A 158 -0.28 8.39 -18.78
N SER A 159 -0.28 9.71 -18.87
CA SER A 159 0.50 10.60 -18.01
C SER A 159 -0.38 11.41 -17.06
N LEU A 160 0.14 11.71 -15.88
CA LEU A 160 -0.50 12.66 -14.96
C LEU A 160 -0.54 14.04 -15.60
N LYS A 161 -1.71 14.66 -15.61
CA LYS A 161 -1.96 15.98 -16.19
C LYS A 161 -2.36 16.98 -15.11
N ALA A 162 -2.10 18.27 -15.35
CA ALA A 162 -2.41 19.34 -14.40
C ALA A 162 -3.90 19.38 -13.99
N ASN A 163 -4.83 18.97 -14.85
CA ASN A 163 -6.26 18.92 -14.51
C ASN A 163 -6.64 17.82 -13.52
N LYS A 164 -5.68 16.98 -13.12
CA LYS A 164 -5.85 15.92 -12.09
C LYS A 164 -5.37 16.35 -10.70
N GLU A 165 -4.99 17.61 -10.55
CA GLU A 165 -4.49 18.12 -9.27
C GLU A 165 -5.56 18.06 -8.16
N ALA A 166 -6.79 18.48 -8.45
CA ALA A 166 -7.89 18.43 -7.51
C ALA A 166 -8.30 16.99 -7.14
N ASP A 167 -8.24 16.05 -8.09
CA ASP A 167 -8.51 14.64 -7.83
C ASP A 167 -7.42 14.05 -6.90
N MET A 168 -6.18 14.50 -7.05
CA MET A 168 -5.06 14.06 -6.21
C MET A 168 -5.11 14.69 -4.80
N ASP A 169 -5.64 15.90 -4.67
CA ASP A 169 -5.83 16.56 -3.37
C ASP A 169 -6.96 15.93 -2.54
N ALA A 170 -7.80 15.11 -3.16
CA ALA A 170 -8.91 14.41 -2.50
C ALA A 170 -8.50 13.04 -1.92
N ILE A 171 -7.34 12.51 -2.34
CA ILE A 171 -6.76 11.25 -1.82
C ILE A 171 -6.06 11.50 -0.47
#